data_42e96080eddf74c79ef07b831ad167f1
#
_entry.id   42e96080eddf74c79ef07b831ad167f1
#
_cell.length_a   1.000
_cell.length_b   1.000
_cell.length_c   1.000
_cell.angle_alpha   90.00
_cell.angle_beta   90.00
_cell.angle_gamma   90.00
#
_symmetry.space_group_name_H-M   'P 1'
#
loop_
_entity.id
_entity.type
_entity.pdbx_description
1 polymer ?
#
loop_
_entity_poly.entity_id
_entity_poly.type
_entity_poly.pdbx_seq_one_letter_code
_entity_poly.pdbx_strand_id
1 'polypeptide(L)'
;MPALPLIVFDVNETLLDLETMEPTFQRIFGDTSAMRLWFANLIMYSAALTVAGCYVPFTEIGAAVKKMLADTRGIKIDDRDKKELTEKFSTMPPHPEVPGALRKLRGAGFRLFTLTDNLLDVQTR
;
A
#
# COMPACT_ATOMS: atom_id res chain seq x y z
N MET A 1 -17.95 30.33 -15.73
CA MET A 1 -16.93 29.32 -16.06
C MET A 1 -17.26 28.00 -15.38
N PRO A 2 -17.25 26.90 -16.10
CA PRO A 2 -17.42 25.60 -15.46
C PRO A 2 -16.28 25.35 -14.48
N ALA A 3 -16.57 24.72 -13.35
CA ALA A 3 -15.56 24.29 -12.40
C ALA A 3 -14.68 23.21 -13.04
N LEU A 4 -13.38 23.20 -12.70
CA LEU A 4 -12.47 22.16 -13.14
C LEU A 4 -12.89 20.80 -12.55
N PRO A 5 -12.61 19.70 -13.27
CA PRO A 5 -12.97 18.39 -12.77
C PRO A 5 -12.32 18.08 -11.42
N LEU A 6 -12.99 17.26 -10.66
CA LEU A 6 -12.46 16.68 -9.44
C LEU A 6 -11.52 15.54 -9.83
N ILE A 7 -10.37 15.43 -9.16
CA ILE A 7 -9.42 14.35 -9.37
C ILE A 7 -9.42 13.46 -8.13
N VAL A 8 -9.63 12.17 -8.33
CA VAL A 8 -9.57 11.16 -7.27
C VAL A 8 -8.36 10.28 -7.50
N PHE A 9 -7.47 10.23 -6.52
CA PHE A 9 -6.24 9.43 -6.59
C PHE A 9 -6.39 8.13 -5.81
N ASP A 10 -5.91 7.05 -6.39
CA ASP A 10 -5.46 5.90 -5.63
C ASP A 10 -4.24 6.31 -4.78
N VAL A 11 -3.97 5.59 -3.70
CA VAL A 11 -2.93 5.98 -2.73
C VAL A 11 -1.72 5.07 -2.81
N ASN A 12 -1.87 3.79 -2.45
CA ASN A 12 -0.74 2.87 -2.39
C ASN A 12 -0.14 2.68 -3.77
N GLU A 13 1.15 2.91 -3.89
CA GLU A 13 1.94 2.88 -5.11
C GLU A 13 1.64 4.01 -6.12
N THR A 14 0.45 4.57 -6.14
CA THR A 14 0.14 5.73 -6.99
C THR A 14 0.76 7.01 -6.42
N LEU A 15 0.47 7.32 -5.17
CA LEU A 15 1.03 8.47 -4.46
C LEU A 15 2.19 8.08 -3.54
N LEU A 16 2.08 6.93 -2.89
CA LEU A 16 3.06 6.42 -1.94
C LEU A 16 3.98 5.40 -2.61
N ASP A 17 5.26 5.49 -2.28
CA ASP A 17 6.32 4.70 -2.89
C ASP A 17 6.45 3.33 -2.23
N LEU A 18 5.80 2.33 -2.79
CA LEU A 18 5.85 0.95 -2.32
C LEU A 18 7.25 0.34 -2.39
N GLU A 19 8.10 0.80 -3.32
CA GLU A 19 9.46 0.28 -3.48
C GLU A 19 10.32 0.49 -2.25
N THR A 20 9.97 1.43 -1.39
CA THR A 20 10.67 1.65 -0.11
C THR A 20 10.58 0.46 0.84
N MET A 21 9.64 -0.45 0.62
CA MET A 21 9.53 -1.70 1.38
C MET A 21 10.44 -2.81 0.86
N GLU A 22 10.97 -2.68 -0.34
CA GLU A 22 11.75 -3.73 -1.01
C GLU A 22 12.97 -4.19 -0.19
N PRO A 23 13.79 -3.31 0.41
CA PRO A 23 14.93 -3.75 1.23
C PRO A 23 14.53 -4.63 2.42
N THR A 24 13.41 -4.34 3.07
CA THR A 24 12.91 -5.13 4.19
C THR A 24 12.45 -6.51 3.72
N PHE A 25 11.75 -6.58 2.60
CA PHE A 25 11.36 -7.86 2.00
C PHE A 25 12.58 -8.67 1.55
N GLN A 26 13.59 -8.04 0.96
CA GLN A 26 14.84 -8.69 0.58
C GLN A 26 15.54 -9.30 1.79
N ARG A 27 15.61 -8.58 2.90
CA ARG A 27 16.22 -9.07 4.13
C ARG A 27 15.49 -10.27 4.71
N ILE A 28 14.16 -10.24 4.71
CA ILE A 28 13.32 -11.28 5.33
C ILE A 28 13.18 -12.50 4.41
N PHE A 29 12.88 -12.28 3.14
CA PHE A 29 12.57 -13.35 2.18
C PHE A 29 13.76 -13.76 1.32
N GLY A 30 14.84 -12.97 1.29
CA GLY A 30 16.02 -13.25 0.47
C GLY A 30 15.80 -13.06 -1.04
N ASP A 31 14.73 -12.36 -1.43
CA ASP A 31 14.29 -12.20 -2.81
C ASP A 31 13.65 -10.82 -3.00
N THR A 32 14.18 -10.04 -3.94
CA THR A 32 13.64 -8.70 -4.26
C THR A 32 12.23 -8.77 -4.86
N SER A 33 11.88 -9.85 -5.53
CA SER A 33 10.54 -10.02 -6.13
C SER A 33 9.45 -10.33 -5.10
N ALA A 34 9.83 -10.68 -3.87
CA ALA A 34 8.86 -11.06 -2.83
C ALA A 34 7.86 -9.95 -2.51
N MET A 35 8.32 -8.71 -2.48
CA MET A 35 7.46 -7.56 -2.20
C MET A 35 6.37 -7.39 -3.27
N ARG A 36 6.73 -7.47 -4.54
CA ARG A 36 5.77 -7.36 -5.65
C ARG A 36 4.77 -8.52 -5.67
N LEU A 37 5.23 -9.72 -5.40
CA LEU A 37 4.36 -10.90 -5.31
C LEU A 37 3.38 -10.76 -4.14
N TRP A 38 3.87 -10.34 -2.98
CA TRP A 38 3.02 -10.06 -1.83
C TRP A 38 1.94 -9.03 -2.16
N PHE A 39 2.33 -7.90 -2.76
CA PHE A 39 1.40 -6.83 -3.07
C PHE A 39 0.36 -7.25 -4.11
N ALA A 40 0.77 -7.96 -5.15
CA ALA A 40 -0.15 -8.48 -6.16
C ALA A 40 -1.19 -9.43 -5.55
N ASN A 41 -0.76 -10.32 -4.66
CA ASN A 41 -1.66 -11.22 -3.95
C ASN A 41 -2.58 -10.48 -2.97
N LEU A 42 -2.08 -9.46 -2.29
CA LEU A 42 -2.87 -8.61 -1.41
C LEU A 42 -4.04 -7.95 -2.18
N ILE A 43 -3.76 -7.37 -3.34
CA ILE A 43 -4.77 -6.76 -4.21
C ILE A 43 -5.77 -7.83 -4.68
N MET A 44 -5.30 -8.98 -5.12
CA MET A 44 -6.16 -10.08 -5.60
C MET A 44 -7.12 -10.57 -4.50
N TYR A 45 -6.61 -10.85 -3.31
CA TYR A 45 -7.45 -11.33 -2.21
C TYR A 45 -8.40 -10.24 -1.71
N SER A 46 -7.97 -8.98 -1.68
CA SER A 46 -8.85 -7.85 -1.32
C SER A 46 -10.04 -7.76 -2.28
N ALA A 47 -9.78 -7.84 -3.58
CA ALA A 47 -10.81 -7.82 -4.61
C ALA A 47 -11.74 -9.04 -4.50
N ALA A 48 -11.19 -10.23 -4.32
CA ALA A 48 -11.96 -11.47 -4.20
C ALA A 48 -12.89 -11.45 -2.98
N LEU A 49 -12.40 -11.01 -1.83
CA LEU A 49 -13.21 -10.89 -0.60
C LEU A 49 -14.31 -9.86 -0.76
N THR A 50 -14.03 -8.74 -1.40
CA THR A 50 -15.03 -7.69 -1.68
C THR A 50 -16.16 -8.23 -2.56
N VAL A 51 -15.82 -8.93 -3.65
CA VAL A 51 -16.81 -9.54 -4.56
C VAL A 51 -17.64 -10.61 -3.84
N ALA A 52 -17.03 -11.37 -2.92
CA ALA A 52 -17.72 -12.37 -2.11
C ALA A 52 -18.60 -11.78 -1.00
N GLY A 53 -18.61 -10.47 -0.82
CA GLY A 53 -19.36 -9.81 0.25
C GLY A 53 -18.73 -9.93 1.63
N CYS A 54 -17.45 -10.29 1.70
CA CYS A 54 -16.70 -10.46 2.95
C CYS A 54 -15.75 -9.27 3.14
N TYR A 55 -16.08 -8.37 4.06
CA TYR A 55 -15.14 -7.28 4.38
C TYR A 55 -14.09 -7.74 5.36
N VAL A 56 -12.82 -7.56 4.98
CA VAL A 56 -11.66 -7.72 5.87
C VAL A 56 -10.77 -6.49 5.67
N PRO A 57 -10.27 -5.86 6.75
CA PRO A 57 -9.37 -4.72 6.63
C PRO A 57 -8.14 -5.05 5.78
N PHE A 58 -7.74 -4.11 4.93
CA PHE A 58 -6.63 -4.28 3.99
C PHE A 58 -5.33 -4.69 4.69
N THR A 59 -5.06 -4.12 5.85
CA THR A 59 -3.87 -4.46 6.65
C THR A 59 -3.89 -5.91 7.17
N GLU A 60 -5.06 -6.43 7.51
CA GLU A 60 -5.20 -7.82 7.95
C GLU A 60 -4.98 -8.80 6.78
N ILE A 61 -5.51 -8.47 5.61
CA ILE A 61 -5.24 -9.25 4.38
C ILE A 61 -3.75 -9.24 4.09
N GLY A 62 -3.11 -8.08 4.19
CA GLY A 62 -1.67 -7.94 3.97
C GLY A 62 -0.83 -8.79 4.91
N ALA A 63 -1.21 -8.87 6.18
CA ALA A 63 -0.54 -9.72 7.17
C ALA A 63 -0.73 -11.21 6.84
N ALA A 64 -1.94 -11.62 6.48
CA ALA A 64 -2.24 -13.00 6.11
C ALA A 64 -1.47 -13.43 4.85
N VAL A 65 -1.41 -12.58 3.84
CA VAL A 65 -0.67 -12.86 2.60
C VAL A 65 0.83 -12.97 2.85
N LYS A 66 1.40 -12.13 3.72
CA LYS A 66 2.80 -12.26 4.14
C LYS A 66 3.07 -13.62 4.79
N LYS A 67 2.18 -14.04 5.67
CA LYS A 67 2.28 -15.34 6.31
C LYS A 67 2.20 -16.48 5.29
N MET A 68 1.26 -16.42 4.38
CA MET A 68 1.13 -17.41 3.30
C MET A 68 2.41 -17.51 2.46
N LEU A 69 2.98 -16.37 2.08
CA LEU A 69 4.22 -16.32 1.30
C LEU A 69 5.39 -16.92 2.08
N ALA A 70 5.50 -16.60 3.36
CA ALA A 70 6.54 -17.14 4.24
C ALA A 70 6.38 -18.66 4.40
N ASP A 71 5.18 -19.14 4.67
CA ASP A 71 4.89 -20.56 4.83
C ASP A 71 5.22 -21.35 3.55
N THR A 72 4.84 -20.81 2.39
CA THR A 72 5.12 -21.43 1.09
C THR A 72 6.63 -21.56 0.82
N ARG A 73 7.41 -20.61 1.31
CA ARG A 73 8.88 -20.59 1.12
C ARG A 73 9.65 -21.21 2.28
N GLY A 74 8.98 -21.73 3.30
CA GLY A 74 9.63 -22.27 4.48
C GLY A 74 10.38 -21.22 5.31
N ILE A 75 9.95 -19.97 5.26
CA ILE A 75 10.56 -18.84 5.98
C ILE A 75 9.74 -18.56 7.24
N LYS A 76 10.44 -18.40 8.37
CA LYS A 76 9.81 -17.98 9.62
C LYS A 76 9.97 -16.47 9.79
N ILE A 77 8.84 -15.76 9.87
CA ILE A 77 8.82 -14.32 10.17
C ILE A 77 8.62 -14.17 11.67
N ASP A 78 9.57 -13.56 12.37
CA ASP A 78 9.44 -13.29 13.80
C ASP A 78 8.61 -12.02 14.06
N ASP A 79 8.31 -11.76 15.34
CA ASP A 79 7.48 -10.61 15.71
C ASP A 79 8.14 -9.27 15.40
N ARG A 80 9.48 -9.20 15.44
CA ARG A 80 10.24 -8.00 15.07
C ARG A 80 10.07 -7.70 13.57
N ASP A 81 10.18 -8.72 12.74
CA ASP A 81 10.01 -8.59 11.29
C ASP A 81 8.59 -8.19 10.93
N LYS A 82 7.59 -8.79 11.59
CA LYS A 82 6.18 -8.39 11.40
C LYS A 82 5.95 -6.93 11.75
N LYS A 83 6.51 -6.49 12.87
CA LYS A 83 6.41 -5.09 13.31
C LYS A 83 7.07 -4.14 12.31
N GLU A 84 8.28 -4.47 11.85
CA GLU A 84 9.00 -3.65 10.87
C GLU A 84 8.22 -3.52 9.55
N LEU A 85 7.68 -4.63 9.03
CA LEU A 85 6.86 -4.61 7.81
C LEU A 85 5.61 -3.75 7.98
N THR A 86 4.94 -3.85 9.12
CA THR A 86 3.75 -3.05 9.42
C THR A 86 4.09 -1.57 9.51
N GLU A 87 5.17 -1.22 10.18
CA GLU A 87 5.63 0.17 10.30
C GLU A 87 6.03 0.75 8.95
N LYS A 88 6.77 0.00 8.14
CA LYS A 88 7.15 0.42 6.79
C LYS A 88 5.94 0.68 5.91
N PHE A 89 4.95 -0.19 5.95
CA PHE A 89 3.72 0.01 5.18
C PHE A 89 2.95 1.25 5.64
N SER A 90 2.82 1.46 6.94
CA SER A 90 2.05 2.60 7.49
C SER A 90 2.80 3.93 7.40
N THR A 91 4.09 3.92 7.08
CA THR A 91 4.92 5.13 6.97
C THR A 91 5.56 5.29 5.60
N MET A 92 5.01 4.65 4.57
CA MET A 92 5.52 4.82 3.20
C MET A 92 5.57 6.29 2.81
N PRO A 93 6.73 6.77 2.30
CA PRO A 93 6.81 8.14 1.81
C PRO A 93 6.11 8.26 0.46
N PRO A 94 5.72 9.49 0.05
CA PRO A 94 5.26 9.72 -1.31
C PRO A 94 6.42 9.55 -2.31
N HIS A 95 6.09 9.23 -3.57
CA HIS A 95 7.08 9.39 -4.63
C HIS A 95 7.61 10.82 -4.63
N PRO A 96 8.91 11.06 -4.95
CA PRO A 96 9.52 12.38 -4.80
C PRO A 96 8.81 13.50 -5.56
N GLU A 97 8.21 13.22 -6.70
CA GLU A 97 7.51 14.18 -7.54
C GLU A 97 6.08 14.49 -7.09
N VAL A 98 5.50 13.67 -6.21
CA VAL A 98 4.08 13.78 -5.83
C VAL A 98 3.73 15.08 -5.11
N PRO A 99 4.46 15.53 -4.08
CA PRO A 99 4.10 16.78 -3.40
C PRO A 99 4.07 17.98 -4.35
N GLY A 100 5.03 18.08 -5.25
CA GLY A 100 5.09 19.15 -6.25
C GLY A 100 3.95 19.08 -7.26
N ALA A 101 3.63 17.88 -7.74
CA ALA A 101 2.55 17.65 -8.68
C ALA A 101 1.19 18.00 -8.07
N LEU A 102 0.94 17.59 -6.83
CA LEU A 102 -0.30 17.91 -6.12
C LEU A 102 -0.46 19.42 -5.90
N ARG A 103 0.62 20.12 -5.53
CA ARG A 103 0.59 21.58 -5.40
C ARG A 103 0.26 22.27 -6.72
N LYS A 104 0.83 21.82 -7.84
CA LYS A 104 0.51 22.36 -9.18
C LYS A 104 -0.96 22.17 -9.54
N LEU A 105 -1.50 20.98 -9.32
CA LEU A 105 -2.90 20.69 -9.60
C LEU A 105 -3.83 21.54 -8.75
N ARG A 106 -3.55 21.65 -7.47
CA ARG A 106 -4.33 22.49 -6.55
C ARG A 106 -4.24 23.96 -6.92
N GLY A 107 -3.07 24.43 -7.25
CA GLY A 107 -2.86 25.83 -7.70
C GLY A 107 -3.57 26.14 -9.01
N ALA A 108 -3.80 25.15 -9.88
CA ALA A 108 -4.59 25.29 -11.10
C ALA A 108 -6.10 25.24 -10.87
N GLY A 109 -6.56 25.02 -9.62
CA GLY A 109 -7.97 25.03 -9.25
C GLY A 109 -8.65 23.66 -9.21
N PHE A 110 -7.90 22.56 -9.41
CA PHE A 110 -8.47 21.23 -9.28
C PHE A 110 -8.77 20.90 -7.82
N ARG A 111 -9.88 20.21 -7.58
CA ARG A 111 -10.18 19.60 -6.29
C ARG A 111 -9.59 18.20 -6.25
N LEU A 112 -8.82 17.90 -5.20
CA LEU A 112 -8.07 16.66 -5.09
C LEU A 112 -8.62 15.83 -3.93
N PHE A 113 -8.87 14.54 -4.20
CA PHE A 113 -9.36 13.57 -3.22
C PHE A 113 -8.57 12.27 -3.35
N THR A 114 -8.61 11.47 -2.29
CA THR A 114 -8.05 10.11 -2.31
C THR A 114 -9.16 9.09 -2.14
N LEU A 115 -9.00 7.94 -2.79
CA LEU A 115 -9.83 6.76 -2.60
C LEU A 115 -8.88 5.59 -2.36
N THR A 116 -8.98 4.97 -1.19
CA THR A 116 -8.01 3.97 -0.76
C THR A 116 -8.66 2.91 0.13
N ASP A 117 -8.07 1.71 0.14
CA ASP A 117 -8.41 0.64 1.07
C ASP A 117 -7.72 0.79 2.44
N ASN A 118 -6.84 1.78 2.60
CA ASN A 118 -6.17 2.04 3.86
C ASN A 118 -7.14 2.51 4.93
N LEU A 119 -6.89 2.11 6.17
CA LEU A 119 -7.60 2.66 7.32
C LEU A 119 -7.25 4.15 7.50
N LEU A 120 -8.16 4.91 8.08
CA LEU A 120 -7.99 6.35 8.24
C LEU A 120 -6.73 6.72 9.04
N ASP A 121 -6.38 5.96 10.05
CA ASP A 121 -5.19 6.20 10.85
C ASP A 121 -3.88 6.05 10.05
N VAL A 122 -3.87 5.21 9.03
CA VAL A 122 -2.72 5.07 8.13
C VAL A 122 -2.58 6.31 7.24
N GLN A 123 -3.69 6.88 6.80
CA GLN A 123 -3.68 8.06 5.93
C GLN A 123 -3.24 9.34 6.65
N THR A 124 -3.47 9.43 7.95
CA THR A 124 -3.18 10.63 8.74
C THR A 124 -1.76 10.65 9.32
N ARG A 125 -1.02 9.58 9.17
CA ARG A 125 0.38 9.48 9.58
C ARG A 125 1.32 9.98 8.49
#